data_c110177f9fc3606d65713e34ef54fe9b
#
_entry.id   c110177f9fc3606d65713e34ef54fe9b
#
_cell.length_a   1.000
_cell.length_b   1.000
_cell.length_c   1.000
_cell.angle_alpha   90.00
_cell.angle_beta   90.00
_cell.angle_gamma   90.00
#
_symmetry.space_group_name_H-M   'P 1'
#
loop_
_entity.id
_entity.type
_entity.pdbx_description
1 polymer ?
#
loop_
_entity_poly.entity_id
_entity_poly.type
_entity_poly.pdbx_seq_one_letter_code
_entity_poly.pdbx_strand_id
1 'polypeptide(L)'
;VFKNLKKYYLLTAILFFFNFIFAQQNNVALTPPMGWNSYNCYGSAVHEDEVKANADFMAKNLKQFGWQYIVVDFLWAYDNPPGSTVGNPFQSRLPDGSYIPWLRMDQYGRLLPDANKFPSSFGGKGFKLLADYIHSLGLKFGIHVMRGIPRQAVWAKSPVLGTNGITANMIADTSSICPWLNHMYGLDMQKPGAQEYLNSILKLYASWGVDFIKVDDIARPYRSPEIEGYYKAIQNCGRSIALSLSPGETPIRDSAHVKKYANMWRMADDFWDNWEQLLKMFDYSKTWEGVGGPGHWPDFDMMQIGKLSKRGPVGPERYSRFTPDELLTHMSFWCIYRSPLMLGGNLPENRDIENNLITNDEVLAVNQNGLNPKQLYKNDSSMVWVSSMHGSKDMYVGLFNIGVDAHQVNLDLAKLGINGKVTVRDLWKKSDVGIFKKKYSKLINAHGCALLRIKVN
;
A
#
# COMPACT_ATOMS: atom_id res chain seq x y z
N VAL A 1 -2.40 57.06 -23.27
CA VAL A 1 -3.21 56.26 -22.33
C VAL A 1 -3.24 54.79 -22.75
N PHE A 2 -3.20 54.44 -24.04
CA PHE A 2 -3.27 53.02 -24.50
C PHE A 2 -1.97 52.21 -24.41
N LYS A 3 -0.80 52.80 -24.18
CA LYS A 3 0.47 52.08 -24.06
C LYS A 3 0.69 51.44 -22.68
N ASN A 4 0.01 51.89 -21.64
CA ASN A 4 0.17 51.36 -20.28
C ASN A 4 -0.77 50.19 -20.00
N LEU A 5 -1.90 50.04 -20.71
CA LEU A 5 -2.80 48.89 -20.52
C LEU A 5 -2.17 47.53 -20.96
N LYS A 6 -1.38 47.50 -22.03
CA LYS A 6 -0.71 46.27 -22.48
C LYS A 6 0.31 45.70 -21.49
N LYS A 7 0.95 46.55 -20.67
CA LYS A 7 1.89 46.09 -19.65
C LYS A 7 1.22 45.41 -18.45
N TYR A 8 0.01 45.83 -18.09
CA TYR A 8 -0.74 45.23 -16.99
C TYR A 8 -1.37 43.89 -17.36
N TYR A 9 -1.80 43.71 -18.61
CA TYR A 9 -2.30 42.41 -19.07
C TYR A 9 -1.20 41.35 -19.18
N LEU A 10 0.04 41.74 -19.49
CA LEU A 10 1.16 40.83 -19.55
C LEU A 10 1.61 40.38 -18.15
N LEU A 11 1.61 41.29 -17.16
CA LEU A 11 1.91 40.92 -15.77
C LEU A 11 0.84 40.05 -15.12
N THR A 12 -0.43 40.30 -15.43
CA THR A 12 -1.57 39.49 -14.93
C THR A 12 -1.59 38.08 -15.54
N ALA A 13 -1.22 37.94 -16.83
CA ALA A 13 -1.10 36.65 -17.48
C ALA A 13 0.08 35.84 -16.93
N ILE A 14 1.20 36.45 -16.58
CA ILE A 14 2.34 35.75 -15.97
C ILE A 14 2.04 35.31 -14.53
N LEU A 15 1.27 36.10 -13.76
CA LEU A 15 0.82 35.69 -12.42
C LEU A 15 -0.22 34.55 -12.45
N PHE A 16 -1.02 34.43 -13.49
CA PHE A 16 -1.97 33.30 -13.66
C PHE A 16 -1.26 32.00 -14.05
N PHE A 17 -0.15 32.05 -14.79
CA PHE A 17 0.61 30.84 -15.14
C PHE A 17 1.40 30.25 -13.97
N PHE A 18 1.83 31.05 -13.00
CA PHE A 18 2.54 30.55 -11.82
C PHE A 18 1.63 29.83 -10.80
N ASN A 19 0.33 30.12 -10.79
CA ASN A 19 -0.61 29.45 -9.88
C ASN A 19 -1.08 28.05 -10.35
N PHE A 20 -0.81 27.66 -11.60
CA PHE A 20 -1.20 26.33 -12.11
C PHE A 20 -0.20 25.23 -11.77
N ILE A 21 1.02 25.55 -11.34
CA ILE A 21 2.06 24.56 -11.05
C ILE A 21 1.90 23.95 -9.64
N PHE A 22 1.20 24.61 -8.71
CA PHE A 22 0.99 24.12 -7.35
C PHE A 22 -0.30 23.29 -7.13
N ALA A 23 -1.18 23.20 -8.11
CA ALA A 23 -2.48 22.52 -7.95
C ALA A 23 -2.46 21.02 -8.29
N GLN A 24 -1.34 20.45 -8.77
CA GLN A 24 -1.30 19.08 -9.29
C GLN A 24 -0.95 18.00 -8.24
N GLN A 25 -0.63 18.39 -7.00
CA GLN A 25 -0.08 17.47 -5.99
C GLN A 25 -1.09 16.90 -4.97
N ASN A 26 -2.33 17.36 -4.94
CA ASN A 26 -3.28 16.94 -3.89
C ASN A 26 -4.21 15.78 -4.27
N ASN A 27 -4.01 15.09 -5.40
CA ASN A 27 -4.95 14.08 -5.89
C ASN A 27 -4.44 12.63 -5.82
N VAL A 28 -3.39 12.36 -5.02
CA VAL A 28 -2.88 11.01 -4.85
C VAL A 28 -3.59 10.33 -3.69
N ALA A 29 -4.09 9.11 -3.93
CA ALA A 29 -4.73 8.27 -2.91
C ALA A 29 -5.90 8.96 -2.18
N LEU A 30 -6.75 9.72 -2.88
CA LEU A 30 -7.94 10.36 -2.28
C LEU A 30 -8.92 9.34 -1.69
N THR A 31 -8.98 8.15 -2.26
CA THR A 31 -9.58 6.96 -1.66
C THR A 31 -8.47 5.94 -1.36
N PRO A 32 -8.73 4.95 -0.49
CA PRO A 32 -7.74 3.91 -0.21
C PRO A 32 -7.25 3.26 -1.52
N PRO A 33 -5.94 3.16 -1.75
CA PRO A 33 -5.39 2.49 -2.92
C PRO A 33 -5.88 1.04 -3.04
N MET A 34 -6.18 0.60 -4.27
CA MET A 34 -6.56 -0.76 -4.60
C MET A 34 -5.62 -1.31 -5.66
N GLY A 35 -5.02 -2.50 -5.41
CA GLY A 35 -4.04 -3.06 -6.32
C GLY A 35 -3.63 -4.49 -6.01
N TRP A 36 -2.54 -4.90 -6.63
CA TRP A 36 -1.88 -6.18 -6.43
C TRP A 36 -0.40 -5.94 -6.10
N ASN A 37 0.15 -6.78 -5.25
CA ASN A 37 1.56 -6.77 -4.87
C ASN A 37 2.13 -8.19 -4.97
N SER A 38 3.32 -8.33 -5.54
CA SER A 38 3.91 -9.62 -5.88
C SER A 38 4.43 -10.44 -4.70
N TYR A 39 4.62 -9.84 -3.52
CA TYR A 39 5.39 -10.45 -2.43
C TYR A 39 4.80 -11.74 -1.88
N ASN A 40 3.51 -11.75 -1.52
CA ASN A 40 2.91 -12.90 -0.85
C ASN A 40 2.86 -14.14 -1.73
N CYS A 41 2.83 -13.96 -3.05
CA CYS A 41 2.85 -15.07 -3.99
C CYS A 41 4.28 -15.46 -4.42
N TYR A 42 5.13 -14.46 -4.71
CA TYR A 42 6.41 -14.70 -5.39
C TYR A 42 7.63 -14.30 -4.57
N GLY A 43 7.47 -13.66 -3.41
CA GLY A 43 8.59 -13.20 -2.59
C GLY A 43 9.53 -12.28 -3.37
N SER A 44 10.81 -12.62 -3.36
CA SER A 44 11.85 -11.91 -4.11
C SER A 44 12.03 -12.37 -5.56
N ALA A 45 11.26 -13.38 -5.98
CA ALA A 45 11.50 -14.14 -7.22
C ALA A 45 10.43 -13.94 -8.30
N VAL A 46 9.69 -12.81 -8.27
CA VAL A 46 8.74 -12.48 -9.32
C VAL A 46 9.45 -12.16 -10.64
N HIS A 47 8.89 -12.62 -11.74
CA HIS A 47 9.37 -12.38 -13.10
C HIS A 47 8.44 -11.44 -13.87
N GLU A 48 8.97 -10.83 -14.93
CA GLU A 48 8.25 -9.85 -15.75
C GLU A 48 6.96 -10.40 -16.37
N ASP A 49 6.99 -11.64 -16.86
CA ASP A 49 5.83 -12.33 -17.45
C ASP A 49 4.71 -12.55 -16.42
N GLU A 50 5.07 -12.85 -15.16
CA GLU A 50 4.11 -13.01 -14.07
C GLU A 50 3.47 -11.68 -13.68
N VAL A 51 4.26 -10.60 -13.64
CA VAL A 51 3.75 -9.24 -13.43
C VAL A 51 2.76 -8.87 -14.54
N LYS A 52 3.11 -9.14 -15.80
CA LYS A 52 2.23 -8.90 -16.96
C LYS A 52 0.95 -9.73 -16.88
N ALA A 53 1.03 -11.02 -16.53
CA ALA A 53 -0.14 -11.88 -16.39
C ALA A 53 -1.12 -11.37 -15.31
N ASN A 54 -0.61 -10.90 -14.16
CA ASN A 54 -1.43 -10.29 -13.12
C ASN A 54 -2.02 -8.94 -13.57
N ALA A 55 -1.26 -8.13 -14.33
CA ALA A 55 -1.75 -6.89 -14.90
C ALA A 55 -2.87 -7.12 -15.94
N ASP A 56 -2.71 -8.08 -16.83
CA ASP A 56 -3.71 -8.46 -17.83
C ASP A 56 -5.00 -8.93 -17.18
N PHE A 57 -4.89 -9.79 -16.15
CA PHE A 57 -6.05 -10.24 -15.39
C PHE A 57 -6.77 -9.06 -14.72
N MET A 58 -6.03 -8.17 -14.06
CA MET A 58 -6.59 -7.00 -13.40
C MET A 58 -7.27 -6.07 -14.40
N ALA A 59 -6.63 -5.78 -15.51
CA ALA A 59 -7.20 -4.91 -16.55
C ALA A 59 -8.51 -5.46 -17.12
N LYS A 60 -8.56 -6.76 -17.38
CA LYS A 60 -9.71 -7.44 -17.96
C LYS A 60 -10.88 -7.60 -16.97
N ASN A 61 -10.58 -7.98 -15.72
CA ASN A 61 -11.59 -8.48 -14.79
C ASN A 61 -11.86 -7.53 -13.61
N LEU A 62 -10.90 -6.72 -13.18
CA LEU A 62 -10.95 -6.00 -11.91
C LEU A 62 -10.96 -4.47 -12.05
N LYS A 63 -10.39 -3.92 -13.12
CA LYS A 63 -10.27 -2.47 -13.33
C LYS A 63 -11.61 -1.73 -13.21
N GLN A 64 -12.69 -2.30 -13.72
CA GLN A 64 -14.04 -1.72 -13.63
C GLN A 64 -14.55 -1.54 -12.19
N PHE A 65 -13.96 -2.29 -11.24
CA PHE A 65 -14.27 -2.23 -9.80
C PHE A 65 -13.32 -1.30 -9.04
N GLY A 66 -12.39 -0.59 -9.72
CA GLY A 66 -11.47 0.37 -9.12
C GLY A 66 -10.07 -0.15 -8.79
N TRP A 67 -9.77 -1.43 -9.08
CA TRP A 67 -8.42 -1.97 -8.94
C TRP A 67 -7.50 -1.38 -10.00
N GLN A 68 -6.33 -0.86 -9.58
CA GLN A 68 -5.51 -0.08 -10.51
C GLN A 68 -4.00 -0.20 -10.32
N TYR A 69 -3.47 -0.61 -9.16
CA TYR A 69 -2.04 -0.66 -8.93
C TYR A 69 -1.49 -2.08 -9.16
N ILE A 70 -0.37 -2.18 -9.89
CA ILE A 70 0.45 -3.39 -10.03
C ILE A 70 1.82 -3.08 -9.44
N VAL A 71 2.16 -3.75 -8.33
CA VAL A 71 3.37 -3.45 -7.57
C VAL A 71 4.34 -4.62 -7.62
N VAL A 72 5.53 -4.38 -8.15
CA VAL A 72 6.68 -5.27 -8.05
C VAL A 72 7.33 -5.05 -6.69
N ASP A 73 7.25 -6.04 -5.83
CA ASP A 73 7.78 -5.96 -4.48
C ASP A 73 9.26 -6.39 -4.43
N PHE A 74 9.75 -6.68 -3.36
CA PHE A 74 11.02 -7.02 -2.78
C PHE A 74 12.11 -7.58 -3.72
N LEU A 75 13.30 -7.00 -3.68
CA LEU A 75 14.54 -7.50 -4.28
C LEU A 75 14.56 -7.61 -5.81
N TRP A 76 13.81 -6.78 -6.51
CA TRP A 76 13.83 -6.73 -7.97
C TRP A 76 15.20 -6.35 -8.57
N ALA A 77 16.08 -5.71 -7.78
CA ALA A 77 17.44 -5.33 -8.17
C ALA A 77 18.50 -6.41 -7.86
N TYR A 78 18.07 -7.59 -7.42
CA TYR A 78 18.96 -8.67 -7.08
C TYR A 78 19.28 -9.55 -8.27
N ASP A 79 20.56 -9.86 -8.43
CA ASP A 79 21.08 -10.91 -9.31
C ASP A 79 21.02 -12.27 -8.60
N ASN A 80 19.82 -12.77 -8.39
CA ASN A 80 19.61 -14.05 -7.76
C ASN A 80 18.84 -15.03 -8.63
N PRO A 81 19.08 -16.35 -8.51
CA PRO A 81 18.37 -17.34 -9.30
C PRO A 81 16.85 -17.26 -9.09
N PRO A 82 16.07 -17.62 -10.13
CA PRO A 82 14.62 -17.77 -9.98
C PRO A 82 14.28 -18.74 -8.84
N GLY A 83 13.28 -18.38 -8.04
CA GLY A 83 12.84 -19.21 -6.91
C GLY A 83 13.69 -19.12 -5.66
N SER A 84 14.80 -18.33 -5.67
CA SER A 84 15.53 -18.11 -4.43
C SER A 84 14.72 -17.28 -3.46
N THR A 85 14.81 -17.65 -2.19
CA THR A 85 14.20 -16.94 -1.08
C THR A 85 15.10 -15.82 -0.58
N VAL A 86 14.61 -14.99 0.33
CA VAL A 86 15.37 -13.92 0.99
C VAL A 86 16.70 -14.43 1.61
N GLY A 87 16.72 -15.64 2.11
CA GLY A 87 17.90 -16.23 2.76
C GLY A 87 18.98 -16.78 1.80
N ASN A 88 18.76 -16.74 0.48
CA ASN A 88 19.66 -17.36 -0.49
C ASN A 88 19.94 -16.50 -1.74
N PRO A 89 20.19 -15.18 -1.63
CA PRO A 89 20.68 -14.38 -2.74
C PRO A 89 22.17 -14.60 -2.95
N PHE A 90 22.71 -14.28 -4.13
CA PHE A 90 24.15 -14.15 -4.34
C PHE A 90 24.68 -13.06 -3.41
N GLN A 91 25.83 -13.36 -2.79
CA GLN A 91 26.44 -12.46 -1.81
C GLN A 91 27.85 -12.08 -2.25
N SER A 92 28.19 -10.81 -2.04
CA SER A 92 29.56 -10.31 -2.18
C SER A 92 30.15 -10.06 -0.78
N ARG A 93 31.44 -10.38 -0.63
CA ARG A 93 32.17 -10.06 0.58
C ARG A 93 32.69 -8.63 0.50
N LEU A 94 32.33 -7.80 1.47
CA LEU A 94 32.88 -6.47 1.62
C LEU A 94 34.27 -6.50 2.27
N PRO A 95 35.06 -5.40 2.16
CA PRO A 95 36.37 -5.29 2.79
C PRO A 95 36.38 -5.49 4.30
N ASP A 96 35.27 -5.17 4.98
CA ASP A 96 35.08 -5.40 6.41
C ASP A 96 34.79 -6.87 6.75
N GLY A 97 34.77 -7.75 5.75
CA GLY A 97 34.50 -9.17 5.87
C GLY A 97 33.04 -9.56 5.89
N SER A 98 32.10 -8.61 5.93
CA SER A 98 30.66 -8.90 5.88
C SER A 98 30.22 -9.33 4.49
N TYR A 99 29.16 -10.17 4.46
CA TYR A 99 28.52 -10.57 3.22
C TYR A 99 27.26 -9.74 2.98
N ILE A 100 27.08 -9.24 1.76
CA ILE A 100 25.86 -8.58 1.32
C ILE A 100 25.38 -9.17 -0.01
N PRO A 101 24.08 -9.13 -0.28
CA PRO A 101 23.56 -9.46 -1.60
C PRO A 101 24.09 -8.50 -2.65
N TRP A 102 24.39 -9.03 -3.84
CA TRP A 102 24.84 -8.21 -4.96
C TRP A 102 23.65 -7.52 -5.63
N LEU A 103 23.66 -6.19 -5.60
CA LEU A 103 22.61 -5.37 -6.19
C LEU A 103 22.99 -4.87 -7.59
N ARG A 104 22.03 -4.89 -8.50
CA ARG A 104 22.15 -4.16 -9.77
C ARG A 104 21.95 -2.67 -9.50
N MET A 105 22.94 -1.87 -9.81
CA MET A 105 22.90 -0.41 -9.64
C MET A 105 23.68 0.29 -10.75
N ASP A 106 23.37 1.57 -10.96
CA ASP A 106 24.14 2.42 -11.85
C ASP A 106 25.38 3.03 -11.15
N GLN A 107 26.14 3.81 -11.89
CA GLN A 107 27.36 4.47 -11.37
C GLN A 107 27.10 5.44 -10.19
N TYR A 108 25.87 5.87 -10.00
CA TYR A 108 25.45 6.76 -8.89
C TYR A 108 24.89 5.99 -7.69
N GLY A 109 24.96 4.67 -7.71
CA GLY A 109 24.44 3.81 -6.64
C GLY A 109 22.90 3.72 -6.60
N ARG A 110 22.21 4.03 -7.71
CA ARG A 110 20.76 3.91 -7.83
C ARG A 110 20.42 2.53 -8.37
N LEU A 111 19.42 1.88 -7.74
CA LEU A 111 19.05 0.50 -8.08
C LEU A 111 18.47 0.42 -9.51
N LEU A 112 18.84 -0.65 -10.19
CA LEU A 112 18.35 -1.05 -11.53
C LEU A 112 17.74 -2.44 -11.45
N PRO A 113 16.66 -2.73 -12.23
CA PRO A 113 16.08 -4.07 -12.27
C PRO A 113 17.08 -5.10 -12.82
N ASP A 114 17.04 -6.30 -12.23
CA ASP A 114 17.80 -7.42 -12.78
C ASP A 114 17.18 -7.92 -14.10
N ALA A 115 17.95 -7.85 -15.18
CA ALA A 115 17.48 -8.21 -16.52
C ALA A 115 17.15 -9.71 -16.69
N ASN A 116 17.64 -10.59 -15.80
CA ASN A 116 17.25 -11.99 -15.81
C ASN A 116 15.80 -12.19 -15.34
N LYS A 117 15.33 -11.35 -14.41
CA LYS A 117 13.94 -11.35 -13.94
C LYS A 117 13.05 -10.44 -14.79
N PHE A 118 13.59 -9.31 -15.24
CA PHE A 118 12.88 -8.29 -16.00
C PHE A 118 13.61 -8.01 -17.33
N PRO A 119 13.48 -8.90 -18.35
CA PRO A 119 14.23 -8.80 -19.61
C PRO A 119 14.07 -7.47 -20.34
N SER A 120 12.90 -6.83 -20.23
CA SER A 120 12.66 -5.53 -20.84
C SER A 120 13.52 -4.40 -20.27
N SER A 121 14.15 -4.59 -19.10
CA SER A 121 15.05 -3.63 -18.46
C SER A 121 16.47 -3.62 -19.05
N PHE A 122 16.79 -4.59 -19.91
CA PHE A 122 18.13 -4.73 -20.51
C PHE A 122 18.59 -3.44 -21.18
N GLY A 123 19.89 -3.16 -21.08
CA GLY A 123 20.50 -1.95 -21.66
C GLY A 123 20.21 -0.67 -20.85
N GLY A 124 19.93 -0.78 -19.55
CA GLY A 124 19.71 0.37 -18.65
C GLY A 124 18.35 1.03 -18.78
N LYS A 125 17.39 0.38 -19.45
CA LYS A 125 16.01 0.91 -19.63
C LYS A 125 15.19 0.98 -18.35
N GLY A 126 15.66 0.34 -17.26
CA GLY A 126 14.92 0.25 -16.03
C GLY A 126 13.56 -0.41 -16.22
N PHE A 127 12.56 -0.01 -15.44
CA PHE A 127 11.20 -0.52 -15.59
C PHE A 127 10.37 0.19 -16.69
N LYS A 128 10.96 1.09 -17.48
CA LYS A 128 10.21 1.92 -18.44
C LYS A 128 9.25 1.11 -19.33
N LEU A 129 9.74 0.03 -19.95
CA LEU A 129 8.93 -0.75 -20.88
C LEU A 129 7.82 -1.56 -20.15
N LEU A 130 8.09 -2.06 -18.95
CA LEU A 130 7.08 -2.74 -18.14
C LEU A 130 6.01 -1.75 -17.65
N ALA A 131 6.43 -0.58 -17.18
CA ALA A 131 5.50 0.49 -16.77
C ALA A 131 4.64 0.97 -17.93
N ASP A 132 5.23 1.20 -19.12
CA ASP A 132 4.47 1.58 -20.32
C ASP A 132 3.44 0.51 -20.72
N TYR A 133 3.79 -0.78 -20.60
CA TYR A 133 2.86 -1.88 -20.82
C TYR A 133 1.67 -1.81 -19.84
N ILE A 134 1.94 -1.67 -18.53
CA ILE A 134 0.91 -1.57 -17.49
C ILE A 134 0.03 -0.34 -17.70
N HIS A 135 0.63 0.80 -18.06
CA HIS A 135 -0.11 2.02 -18.40
C HIS A 135 -0.99 1.86 -19.65
N SER A 136 -0.54 1.10 -20.66
CA SER A 136 -1.34 0.82 -21.86
C SER A 136 -2.63 0.06 -21.55
N LEU A 137 -2.65 -0.71 -20.44
CA LEU A 137 -3.82 -1.38 -19.90
C LEU A 137 -4.73 -0.43 -19.07
N GLY A 138 -4.28 0.83 -18.86
CA GLY A 138 -4.93 1.83 -18.03
C GLY A 138 -4.78 1.56 -16.54
N LEU A 139 -3.73 0.87 -16.13
CA LEU A 139 -3.34 0.58 -14.76
C LEU A 139 -2.17 1.48 -14.34
N LYS A 140 -1.78 1.41 -13.07
CA LYS A 140 -0.67 2.14 -12.47
C LYS A 140 0.43 1.19 -12.04
N PHE A 141 1.69 1.59 -12.22
CA PHE A 141 2.85 0.79 -11.89
C PHE A 141 3.50 1.22 -10.56
N GLY A 142 3.87 0.26 -9.72
CA GLY A 142 4.53 0.50 -8.45
C GLY A 142 5.74 -0.40 -8.23
N ILE A 143 6.63 0.03 -7.34
CA ILE A 143 7.80 -0.73 -6.90
C ILE A 143 7.99 -0.63 -5.40
N HIS A 144 8.69 -1.63 -4.84
CA HIS A 144 9.20 -1.63 -3.48
C HIS A 144 10.69 -1.24 -3.48
N VAL A 145 11.14 -0.55 -2.44
CA VAL A 145 12.56 -0.28 -2.18
C VAL A 145 12.86 -0.38 -0.70
N MET A 146 14.07 -0.79 -0.36
CA MET A 146 14.61 -0.57 0.98
C MET A 146 15.04 0.89 1.12
N ARG A 147 14.87 1.49 2.31
CA ARG A 147 15.38 2.84 2.60
C ARG A 147 16.89 2.91 2.48
N GLY A 148 17.41 4.13 2.33
CA GLY A 148 18.83 4.42 2.45
C GLY A 148 19.61 4.31 1.15
N ILE A 149 20.85 3.85 1.26
CA ILE A 149 21.83 3.79 0.16
C ILE A 149 22.53 2.41 0.14
N PRO A 150 22.74 1.78 -1.04
CA PRO A 150 23.47 0.51 -1.13
C PRO A 150 24.85 0.57 -0.47
N ARG A 151 25.17 -0.38 0.39
CA ARG A 151 26.52 -0.52 0.97
C ARG A 151 27.58 -0.64 -0.11
N GLN A 152 27.25 -1.29 -1.23
CA GLN A 152 28.04 -1.38 -2.44
C GLN A 152 28.43 0.01 -2.99
N ALA A 153 27.46 0.95 -3.06
CA ALA A 153 27.70 2.31 -3.53
C ALA A 153 28.58 3.11 -2.54
N VAL A 154 28.35 2.92 -1.25
CA VAL A 154 29.15 3.54 -0.19
C VAL A 154 30.59 3.09 -0.27
N TRP A 155 30.82 1.79 -0.41
CA TRP A 155 32.16 1.24 -0.53
C TRP A 155 32.86 1.68 -1.82
N ALA A 156 32.15 1.70 -2.95
CA ALA A 156 32.66 2.18 -4.22
C ALA A 156 32.85 3.71 -4.29
N LYS A 157 32.40 4.45 -3.26
CA LYS A 157 32.38 5.92 -3.23
C LYS A 157 31.67 6.49 -4.46
N SER A 158 30.55 5.88 -4.84
CA SER A 158 29.75 6.33 -5.97
C SER A 158 29.44 7.82 -5.87
N PRO A 159 29.57 8.60 -6.95
CA PRO A 159 29.26 10.04 -6.91
C PRO A 159 27.75 10.26 -6.73
N VAL A 160 27.39 11.29 -5.97
CA VAL A 160 25.99 11.71 -5.80
C VAL A 160 25.60 12.63 -6.94
N LEU A 161 24.67 12.20 -7.77
CA LEU A 161 24.22 12.96 -8.94
C LEU A 161 23.59 14.29 -8.53
N GLY A 162 24.00 15.37 -9.19
CA GLY A 162 23.52 16.74 -8.92
C GLY A 162 24.31 17.47 -7.84
N THR A 163 25.42 16.89 -7.39
CA THR A 163 26.34 17.54 -6.44
C THR A 163 27.74 17.70 -7.06
N ASN A 164 28.58 18.52 -6.43
CA ASN A 164 29.97 18.66 -6.80
C ASN A 164 30.88 18.02 -5.75
N GLY A 165 31.48 16.86 -6.12
CA GLY A 165 32.46 16.15 -5.28
C GLY A 165 31.89 15.38 -4.08
N ILE A 166 30.57 15.32 -3.89
CA ILE A 166 29.95 14.51 -2.84
C ILE A 166 29.82 13.07 -3.32
N THR A 167 30.18 12.12 -2.47
CA THR A 167 30.11 10.69 -2.74
C THR A 167 29.28 9.93 -1.70
N ALA A 168 28.82 8.75 -2.04
CA ALA A 168 27.90 7.91 -1.25
C ALA A 168 28.35 7.70 0.21
N ASN A 169 29.67 7.52 0.44
CA ASN A 169 30.21 7.34 1.79
C ASN A 169 30.16 8.61 2.66
N MET A 170 29.96 9.80 2.05
CA MET A 170 29.87 11.06 2.79
C MET A 170 28.47 11.32 3.35
N ILE A 171 27.45 10.64 2.81
CA ILE A 171 26.03 10.81 3.16
C ILE A 171 25.42 9.60 3.85
N ALA A 172 26.12 8.46 3.90
CA ALA A 172 25.65 7.24 4.54
C ALA A 172 25.72 7.36 6.07
N ASP A 173 24.68 6.85 6.74
CA ASP A 173 24.73 6.48 8.15
C ASP A 173 25.07 4.99 8.25
N THR A 174 26.35 4.69 8.41
CA THR A 174 26.87 3.31 8.46
C THR A 174 26.49 2.57 9.75
N SER A 175 26.00 3.26 10.78
CA SER A 175 25.45 2.66 11.99
C SER A 175 24.03 2.17 11.83
N SER A 176 23.32 2.63 10.79
CA SER A 176 21.93 2.33 10.52
C SER A 176 21.80 1.28 9.41
N ILE A 177 21.70 0.02 9.82
CA ILE A 177 21.55 -1.15 8.93
C ILE A 177 20.24 -1.86 9.27
N CYS A 178 19.52 -2.32 8.25
CA CYS A 178 18.36 -3.18 8.47
C CYS A 178 18.79 -4.53 9.05
N PRO A 179 18.25 -4.97 10.20
CA PRO A 179 18.72 -6.17 10.88
C PRO A 179 18.36 -7.48 10.14
N TRP A 180 17.33 -7.47 9.32
CA TRP A 180 16.88 -8.63 8.55
C TRP A 180 17.33 -8.61 7.07
N LEU A 181 17.89 -7.48 6.59
CA LEU A 181 18.43 -7.36 5.24
C LEU A 181 19.53 -6.30 5.18
N ASN A 182 20.76 -6.72 5.20
CA ASN A 182 21.94 -5.88 5.46
C ASN A 182 22.57 -5.19 4.24
N HIS A 183 21.88 -5.10 3.10
CA HIS A 183 22.48 -4.57 1.86
C HIS A 183 22.47 -3.04 1.74
N MET A 184 21.73 -2.36 2.62
CA MET A 184 21.63 -0.90 2.64
C MET A 184 22.18 -0.33 3.95
N TYR A 185 22.77 0.86 3.88
CA TYR A 185 22.94 1.77 5.01
C TYR A 185 21.81 2.78 5.02
N GLY A 186 21.51 3.36 6.18
CA GLY A 186 20.67 4.56 6.26
C GLY A 186 21.32 5.77 5.58
N LEU A 187 20.51 6.82 5.41
CA LEU A 187 21.01 8.14 4.99
C LEU A 187 21.04 9.08 6.19
N ASP A 188 22.19 9.75 6.38
CA ASP A 188 22.25 10.91 7.27
C ASP A 188 21.69 12.15 6.54
N MET A 189 20.39 12.39 6.75
CA MET A 189 19.67 13.47 6.06
C MET A 189 20.14 14.89 6.46
N GLN A 190 21.04 15.02 7.44
CA GLN A 190 21.69 16.28 7.79
C GLN A 190 22.93 16.58 6.91
N LYS A 191 23.44 15.57 6.21
CA LYS A 191 24.60 15.72 5.33
C LYS A 191 24.24 16.36 4.01
N PRO A 192 25.02 17.35 3.52
CA PRO A 192 24.90 17.85 2.16
C PRO A 192 24.98 16.70 1.16
N GLY A 193 24.07 16.64 0.19
CA GLY A 193 23.99 15.59 -0.83
C GLY A 193 23.01 14.46 -0.51
N ALA A 194 22.56 14.28 0.74
CA ALA A 194 21.62 13.23 1.09
C ALA A 194 20.25 13.42 0.40
N GLN A 195 19.74 14.64 0.41
CA GLN A 195 18.48 14.96 -0.28
C GLN A 195 18.64 14.87 -1.80
N GLU A 196 19.76 15.30 -2.35
CA GLU A 196 20.08 15.22 -3.79
C GLU A 196 20.13 13.77 -4.24
N TYR A 197 20.65 12.87 -3.41
CA TYR A 197 20.64 11.43 -3.70
C TYR A 197 19.20 10.90 -3.82
N LEU A 198 18.33 11.18 -2.84
CA LEU A 198 16.91 10.78 -2.93
C LEU A 198 16.20 11.44 -4.11
N ASN A 199 16.47 12.71 -4.38
CA ASN A 199 15.92 13.42 -5.55
C ASN A 199 16.33 12.70 -6.85
N SER A 200 17.58 12.24 -6.95
CA SER A 200 18.09 11.54 -8.13
C SER A 200 17.42 10.17 -8.32
N ILE A 201 17.16 9.45 -7.23
CA ILE A 201 16.45 8.17 -7.25
C ILE A 201 15.01 8.36 -7.73
N LEU A 202 14.27 9.29 -7.11
CA LEU A 202 12.87 9.51 -7.45
C LEU A 202 12.69 10.09 -8.86
N LYS A 203 13.63 10.90 -9.35
CA LYS A 203 13.66 11.33 -10.76
C LYS A 203 13.88 10.16 -11.72
N LEU A 204 14.76 9.20 -11.36
CA LEU A 204 14.97 8.00 -12.14
C LEU A 204 13.69 7.15 -12.19
N TYR A 205 13.07 6.89 -11.04
CA TYR A 205 11.84 6.07 -10.98
C TYR A 205 10.65 6.76 -11.65
N ALA A 206 10.53 8.08 -11.53
CA ALA A 206 9.56 8.88 -12.27
C ALA A 206 9.75 8.76 -13.79
N SER A 207 11.01 8.74 -14.27
CA SER A 207 11.33 8.55 -15.70
C SER A 207 10.95 7.16 -16.22
N TRP A 208 10.89 6.15 -15.35
CA TRP A 208 10.38 4.82 -15.70
C TRP A 208 8.85 4.74 -15.69
N GLY A 209 8.16 5.75 -15.15
CA GLY A 209 6.71 5.75 -15.05
C GLY A 209 6.16 5.17 -13.75
N VAL A 210 6.94 5.14 -12.67
CA VAL A 210 6.49 4.66 -11.36
C VAL A 210 5.42 5.61 -10.78
N ASP A 211 4.28 5.05 -10.35
CA ASP A 211 3.14 5.75 -9.74
C ASP A 211 2.99 5.48 -8.24
N PHE A 212 3.68 4.46 -7.73
CA PHE A 212 3.58 4.02 -6.35
C PHE A 212 4.94 3.50 -5.88
N ILE A 213 5.37 3.89 -4.69
CA ILE A 213 6.60 3.39 -4.08
C ILE A 213 6.31 2.93 -2.66
N LYS A 214 6.64 1.67 -2.36
CA LYS A 214 6.67 1.12 -1.00
C LYS A 214 8.10 1.18 -0.50
N VAL A 215 8.34 1.98 0.53
CA VAL A 215 9.67 2.12 1.17
C VAL A 215 9.68 1.29 2.44
N ASP A 216 10.61 0.35 2.53
CA ASP A 216 10.73 -0.59 3.64
C ASP A 216 11.88 -0.24 4.60
N ASP A 217 11.89 -0.84 5.81
CA ASP A 217 12.79 -0.54 6.92
C ASP A 217 12.74 0.96 7.36
N ILE A 218 11.62 1.65 7.15
CA ILE A 218 11.51 3.10 7.40
C ILE A 218 10.50 3.47 8.50
N ALA A 219 9.47 2.62 8.70
CA ALA A 219 8.42 2.89 9.67
C ALA A 219 8.69 2.27 11.04
N ARG A 220 9.57 1.26 11.12
CA ARG A 220 10.03 0.63 12.37
C ARG A 220 11.49 0.15 12.24
N PRO A 221 12.46 0.77 12.95
CA PRO A 221 12.34 2.01 13.74
C PRO A 221 11.87 3.18 12.89
N TYR A 222 11.13 4.11 13.49
CA TYR A 222 10.56 5.23 12.75
C TYR A 222 11.64 6.24 12.33
N ARG A 223 11.83 6.41 11.02
CA ARG A 223 12.92 7.19 10.41
C ARG A 223 12.41 8.52 9.84
N SER A 224 11.90 9.40 10.72
CA SER A 224 11.28 10.65 10.29
C SER A 224 12.09 11.49 9.30
N PRO A 225 13.43 11.66 9.43
CA PRO A 225 14.19 12.46 8.46
C PRO A 225 14.23 11.82 7.05
N GLU A 226 14.34 10.50 6.98
CA GLU A 226 14.33 9.79 5.69
C GLU A 226 12.93 9.81 5.06
N ILE A 227 11.85 9.68 5.86
CA ILE A 227 10.45 9.81 5.40
C ILE A 227 10.23 11.18 4.77
N GLU A 228 10.65 12.26 5.45
CA GLU A 228 10.58 13.62 4.89
C GLU A 228 11.42 13.76 3.62
N GLY A 229 12.59 13.10 3.57
CA GLY A 229 13.46 13.09 2.40
C GLY A 229 12.77 12.45 1.19
N TYR A 230 12.14 11.29 1.35
CA TYR A 230 11.35 10.65 0.30
C TYR A 230 10.17 11.51 -0.15
N TYR A 231 9.42 12.08 0.79
CA TYR A 231 8.34 13.00 0.47
C TYR A 231 8.83 14.20 -0.38
N LYS A 232 9.89 14.87 0.05
CA LYS A 232 10.48 16.02 -0.70
C LYS A 232 10.96 15.58 -2.09
N ALA A 233 11.56 14.40 -2.20
CA ALA A 233 12.03 13.87 -3.47
C ALA A 233 10.87 13.57 -4.43
N ILE A 234 9.74 13.03 -3.94
CA ILE A 234 8.51 12.84 -4.71
C ILE A 234 7.98 14.18 -5.21
N GLN A 235 7.91 15.20 -4.35
CA GLN A 235 7.46 16.54 -4.75
C GLN A 235 8.32 17.14 -5.90
N ASN A 236 9.60 16.76 -5.98
CA ASN A 236 10.57 17.29 -6.93
C ASN A 236 10.79 16.39 -8.17
N CYS A 237 10.16 15.22 -8.25
CA CYS A 237 10.44 14.28 -9.35
C CYS A 237 9.65 14.53 -10.64
N GLY A 238 8.63 15.40 -10.60
CA GLY A 238 7.80 15.74 -11.75
C GLY A 238 6.67 14.73 -12.06
N ARG A 239 6.42 13.76 -11.15
CA ARG A 239 5.36 12.76 -11.27
C ARG A 239 4.61 12.59 -9.95
N SER A 240 3.30 12.36 -10.02
CA SER A 240 2.50 12.02 -8.84
C SER A 240 2.76 10.57 -8.45
N ILE A 241 3.40 10.33 -7.30
CA ILE A 241 3.75 9.01 -6.79
C ILE A 241 3.14 8.85 -5.40
N ALA A 242 2.41 7.75 -5.19
CA ALA A 242 1.91 7.39 -3.86
C ALA A 242 3.05 6.81 -3.02
N LEU A 243 3.24 7.34 -1.81
CA LEU A 243 4.25 6.89 -0.85
C LEU A 243 3.61 5.97 0.19
N SER A 244 4.07 4.70 0.21
CA SER A 244 3.72 3.69 1.20
C SER A 244 4.92 3.39 2.10
N LEU A 245 4.70 3.28 3.40
CA LEU A 245 5.75 3.01 4.39
C LEU A 245 5.56 1.63 5.03
N SER A 246 6.64 0.85 5.12
CA SER A 246 6.69 -0.45 5.80
C SER A 246 8.04 -0.64 6.53
N PRO A 247 8.20 -1.68 7.39
CA PRO A 247 7.15 -2.50 7.95
C PRO A 247 6.36 -1.75 9.03
N GLY A 248 5.28 -2.35 9.56
CA GLY A 248 4.69 -1.92 10.83
C GLY A 248 5.46 -2.53 12.02
N GLU A 249 5.17 -2.13 13.19
CA GLU A 249 4.11 -1.20 13.59
C GLU A 249 4.65 0.24 13.55
N THR A 250 4.05 1.10 12.74
CA THR A 250 4.34 2.54 12.84
C THR A 250 3.88 3.03 14.22
N PRO A 251 4.73 3.72 15.01
CA PRO A 251 4.31 4.16 16.34
C PRO A 251 3.19 5.19 16.29
N ILE A 252 2.10 4.98 17.04
CA ILE A 252 0.94 5.89 17.06
C ILE A 252 1.29 7.32 17.46
N ARG A 253 2.34 7.50 18.30
CA ARG A 253 2.85 8.84 18.66
C ARG A 253 3.31 9.66 17.46
N ASP A 254 3.69 9.00 16.36
CA ASP A 254 4.17 9.62 15.13
C ASP A 254 3.04 9.82 14.10
N SER A 255 1.77 9.61 14.50
CA SER A 255 0.58 9.67 13.62
C SER A 255 0.44 11.01 12.88
N ALA A 256 0.70 12.13 13.55
CA ALA A 256 0.64 13.45 12.91
C ALA A 256 1.72 13.63 11.84
N HIS A 257 2.93 13.11 12.09
CA HIS A 257 4.04 13.17 11.15
C HIS A 257 3.79 12.25 9.94
N VAL A 258 3.46 10.98 10.16
CA VAL A 258 3.24 10.04 9.07
C VAL A 258 2.06 10.47 8.18
N LYS A 259 0.98 10.99 8.77
CA LYS A 259 -0.16 11.54 8.03
C LYS A 259 0.22 12.74 7.15
N LYS A 260 1.21 13.52 7.54
CA LYS A 260 1.69 14.67 6.76
C LYS A 260 2.54 14.25 5.55
N TYR A 261 3.33 13.19 5.69
CA TYR A 261 4.40 12.87 4.75
C TYR A 261 4.19 11.58 3.95
N ALA A 262 3.21 10.74 4.28
CA ALA A 262 2.93 9.49 3.57
C ALA A 262 1.47 9.36 3.13
N ASN A 263 1.23 8.58 2.07
CA ASN A 263 -0.12 8.29 1.59
C ASN A 263 -0.69 7.02 2.22
N MET A 264 0.16 6.08 2.63
CA MET A 264 -0.22 4.93 3.44
C MET A 264 0.96 4.46 4.29
N TRP A 265 0.66 3.81 5.41
CA TRP A 265 1.67 3.29 6.35
C TRP A 265 1.14 2.07 7.08
N ARG A 266 2.03 1.12 7.33
CA ARG A 266 1.73 -0.13 8.01
C ARG A 266 1.43 0.10 9.49
N MET A 267 0.27 -0.39 9.93
CA MET A 267 -0.10 -0.42 11.35
C MET A 267 0.38 -1.67 12.06
N ALA A 268 0.67 -2.70 11.29
CA ALA A 268 1.05 -4.02 11.78
C ALA A 268 2.29 -4.53 11.03
N ASP A 269 2.94 -5.53 11.58
CA ASP A 269 3.95 -6.32 10.89
C ASP A 269 3.32 -7.15 9.76
N ASP A 270 4.12 -7.93 9.03
CA ASP A 270 3.64 -8.71 7.89
C ASP A 270 2.46 -9.60 8.26
N PHE A 271 1.36 -9.41 7.54
CA PHE A 271 0.12 -10.13 7.73
C PHE A 271 0.05 -11.36 6.82
N TRP A 272 -0.31 -12.50 7.41
CA TRP A 272 -0.49 -13.75 6.68
C TRP A 272 -1.84 -14.38 6.98
N ASP A 273 -2.18 -15.45 6.24
CA ASP A 273 -3.43 -16.21 6.31
C ASP A 273 -3.54 -17.03 7.63
N ASN A 274 -3.70 -16.30 8.73
CA ASN A 274 -3.80 -16.82 10.09
C ASN A 274 -4.83 -16.02 10.88
N TRP A 275 -5.79 -16.73 11.51
CA TRP A 275 -6.87 -16.08 12.26
C TRP A 275 -6.36 -15.19 13.40
N GLU A 276 -5.35 -15.65 14.14
CA GLU A 276 -4.79 -14.89 15.26
C GLU A 276 -4.19 -13.55 14.81
N GLN A 277 -3.60 -13.53 13.61
CA GLN A 277 -3.11 -12.28 13.02
C GLN A 277 -4.28 -11.39 12.58
N LEU A 278 -5.33 -11.97 11.98
CA LEU A 278 -6.54 -11.23 11.63
C LEU A 278 -7.20 -10.62 12.86
N LEU A 279 -7.25 -11.38 13.95
CA LEU A 279 -7.81 -10.91 15.23
C LEU A 279 -7.03 -9.72 15.80
N LYS A 280 -5.69 -9.71 15.67
CA LYS A 280 -4.86 -8.56 16.07
C LYS A 280 -5.15 -7.29 15.26
N MET A 281 -5.54 -7.41 13.97
CA MET A 281 -5.88 -6.23 13.16
C MET A 281 -7.04 -5.43 13.76
N PHE A 282 -7.94 -6.08 14.49
CA PHE A 282 -9.02 -5.41 15.21
C PHE A 282 -8.50 -4.50 16.34
N ASP A 283 -7.40 -4.87 16.99
CA ASP A 283 -6.81 -4.04 18.06
C ASP A 283 -6.00 -2.88 17.46
N TYR A 284 -5.24 -3.14 16.40
CA TYR A 284 -4.54 -2.08 15.67
C TYR A 284 -5.52 -1.04 15.10
N SER A 285 -6.67 -1.49 14.58
CA SER A 285 -7.69 -0.58 14.05
C SER A 285 -8.23 0.38 15.11
N LYS A 286 -8.40 -0.09 16.34
CA LYS A 286 -8.85 0.76 17.45
C LYS A 286 -7.79 1.79 17.83
N THR A 287 -6.51 1.39 17.83
CA THR A 287 -5.39 2.31 18.11
C THR A 287 -5.30 3.44 17.09
N TRP A 288 -5.57 3.14 15.81
CA TRP A 288 -5.48 4.10 14.72
C TRP A 288 -6.83 4.71 14.29
N GLU A 289 -7.89 4.52 15.08
CA GLU A 289 -9.23 5.06 14.81
C GLU A 289 -9.19 6.58 14.63
N GLY A 290 -9.77 7.08 13.54
CA GLY A 290 -9.87 8.52 13.26
C GLY A 290 -8.60 9.17 12.69
N VAL A 291 -7.50 8.43 12.50
CA VAL A 291 -6.27 9.00 11.94
C VAL A 291 -6.30 9.07 10.41
N GLY A 292 -6.85 8.06 9.74
CA GLY A 292 -6.93 7.99 8.28
C GLY A 292 -7.89 9.01 7.65
N GLY A 293 -7.76 9.22 6.37
CA GLY A 293 -8.63 10.10 5.57
C GLY A 293 -8.09 10.33 4.17
N PRO A 294 -8.76 11.14 3.33
CA PRO A 294 -8.36 11.36 1.95
C PRO A 294 -6.88 11.71 1.80
N GLY A 295 -6.19 10.93 0.98
CA GLY A 295 -4.76 11.05 0.74
C GLY A 295 -3.84 10.33 1.75
N HIS A 296 -4.38 9.79 2.86
CA HIS A 296 -3.58 9.29 3.99
C HIS A 296 -4.26 8.12 4.68
N TRP A 297 -3.75 6.89 4.54
CA TRP A 297 -4.43 5.67 4.95
C TRP A 297 -3.57 4.77 5.84
N PRO A 298 -4.02 4.47 7.07
CA PRO A 298 -3.47 3.37 7.84
C PRO A 298 -3.70 2.04 7.12
N ASP A 299 -2.65 1.21 7.03
CA ASP A 299 -2.61 0.01 6.20
C ASP A 299 -2.47 -1.26 7.05
N PHE A 300 -3.39 -2.20 6.86
CA PHE A 300 -3.35 -3.52 7.49
C PHE A 300 -2.41 -4.51 6.81
N ASP A 301 -1.79 -4.14 5.70
CA ASP A 301 -0.99 -4.98 4.83
C ASP A 301 -1.77 -5.66 3.69
N MET A 302 -1.01 -6.42 2.90
CA MET A 302 -1.50 -7.13 1.72
C MET A 302 -2.53 -8.19 2.10
N MET A 303 -3.55 -8.31 1.25
CA MET A 303 -4.65 -9.23 1.48
C MET A 303 -4.28 -10.66 1.08
N GLN A 304 -4.51 -11.58 2.00
CA GLN A 304 -4.23 -13.01 1.83
C GLN A 304 -5.38 -13.71 1.08
N ILE A 305 -5.68 -13.25 -0.13
CA ILE A 305 -6.75 -13.76 -0.99
C ILE A 305 -6.12 -14.35 -2.25
N GLY A 306 -6.56 -15.56 -2.65
CA GLY A 306 -6.06 -16.25 -3.83
C GLY A 306 -4.93 -17.23 -3.57
N LYS A 307 -4.17 -17.52 -4.61
CA LYS A 307 -3.04 -18.47 -4.62
C LYS A 307 -1.79 -17.77 -4.08
N LEU A 308 -1.27 -18.26 -2.98
CA LEU A 308 -0.13 -17.69 -2.24
C LEU A 308 1.09 -18.60 -2.34
N SER A 309 2.25 -18.02 -2.08
CA SER A 309 3.53 -18.73 -1.87
C SER A 309 3.94 -19.68 -2.99
N LYS A 310 3.70 -19.31 -4.26
CA LYS A 310 4.32 -20.05 -5.39
C LYS A 310 5.84 -20.04 -5.27
N ARG A 311 6.41 -18.93 -4.87
CA ARG A 311 7.80 -18.72 -4.42
C ARG A 311 7.87 -17.71 -3.28
N GLY A 312 6.77 -17.57 -2.54
CA GLY A 312 6.68 -16.64 -1.42
C GLY A 312 7.45 -17.15 -0.18
N PRO A 313 7.65 -16.26 0.81
CA PRO A 313 8.52 -16.56 1.95
C PRO A 313 7.85 -17.42 3.04
N VAL A 314 6.52 -17.58 3.04
CA VAL A 314 5.80 -18.23 4.13
C VAL A 314 5.00 -19.45 3.68
N GLY A 315 5.50 -20.62 4.04
CA GLY A 315 4.89 -21.92 3.79
C GLY A 315 4.92 -22.35 2.32
N PRO A 316 4.36 -23.51 2.01
CA PRO A 316 4.29 -24.02 0.65
C PRO A 316 3.25 -23.27 -0.18
N GLU A 317 3.30 -23.47 -1.51
CA GLU A 317 2.28 -23.01 -2.44
C GLU A 317 0.88 -23.51 -2.02
N ARG A 318 -0.08 -22.59 -1.95
CA ARG A 318 -1.44 -22.89 -1.46
C ARG A 318 -2.45 -21.82 -1.86
N TYR A 319 -3.72 -22.14 -1.81
CA TYR A 319 -4.74 -21.10 -1.60
C TYR A 319 -4.74 -20.66 -0.15
N SER A 320 -5.26 -19.47 0.11
CA SER A 320 -5.40 -18.95 1.47
C SER A 320 -5.94 -19.99 2.43
N ARG A 321 -5.36 -20.07 3.64
CA ARG A 321 -5.80 -20.98 4.71
C ARG A 321 -7.08 -20.50 5.41
N PHE A 322 -7.48 -19.27 5.16
CA PHE A 322 -8.72 -18.75 5.71
C PHE A 322 -9.91 -19.58 5.24
N THR A 323 -10.79 -19.92 6.17
CA THR A 323 -12.10 -20.48 5.85
C THR A 323 -12.94 -19.48 5.03
N PRO A 324 -14.03 -19.91 4.38
CA PRO A 324 -14.93 -18.99 3.69
C PRO A 324 -15.46 -17.85 4.58
N ASP A 325 -15.79 -18.15 5.84
CA ASP A 325 -16.24 -17.14 6.81
C ASP A 325 -15.11 -16.14 7.17
N GLU A 326 -13.88 -16.61 7.35
CA GLU A 326 -12.71 -15.77 7.62
C GLU A 326 -12.33 -14.91 6.41
N LEU A 327 -12.47 -15.42 5.17
CA LEU A 327 -12.27 -14.62 3.95
C LEU A 327 -13.28 -13.49 3.85
N LEU A 328 -14.56 -13.75 4.17
CA LEU A 328 -15.59 -12.71 4.23
C LEU A 328 -15.26 -11.67 5.32
N THR A 329 -14.82 -12.13 6.49
CA THR A 329 -14.41 -11.25 7.61
C THR A 329 -13.21 -10.41 7.24
N HIS A 330 -12.17 -11.01 6.64
CA HIS A 330 -10.98 -10.31 6.15
C HIS A 330 -11.38 -9.17 5.18
N MET A 331 -12.10 -9.49 4.11
CA MET A 331 -12.51 -8.49 3.12
C MET A 331 -13.42 -7.41 3.73
N SER A 332 -14.41 -7.82 4.53
CA SER A 332 -15.34 -6.88 5.18
C SER A 332 -14.62 -5.92 6.12
N PHE A 333 -13.63 -6.42 6.86
CA PHE A 333 -12.93 -5.60 7.85
C PHE A 333 -11.98 -4.59 7.17
N TRP A 334 -11.20 -4.98 6.15
CA TRP A 334 -10.42 -4.05 5.35
C TRP A 334 -11.32 -2.96 4.74
N CYS A 335 -12.52 -3.35 4.26
CA CYS A 335 -13.46 -2.41 3.66
C CYS A 335 -14.06 -1.44 4.68
N ILE A 336 -14.58 -1.92 5.82
CA ILE A 336 -15.25 -1.02 6.78
C ILE A 336 -14.27 -0.10 7.50
N TYR A 337 -13.05 -0.55 7.75
CA TYR A 337 -11.97 0.27 8.31
C TYR A 337 -11.39 1.25 7.28
N ARG A 338 -11.54 0.95 5.99
CA ARG A 338 -10.96 1.71 4.86
C ARG A 338 -9.44 1.58 4.78
N SER A 339 -8.91 0.40 5.05
CA SER A 339 -7.52 0.07 4.72
C SER A 339 -7.31 0.05 3.20
N PRO A 340 -6.13 0.38 2.69
CA PRO A 340 -5.75 0.03 1.33
C PRO A 340 -6.02 -1.45 1.03
N LEU A 341 -6.44 -1.76 -0.20
CA LEU A 341 -6.73 -3.11 -0.65
C LEU A 341 -5.64 -3.56 -1.62
N MET A 342 -4.62 -4.25 -1.11
CA MET A 342 -3.51 -4.76 -1.91
C MET A 342 -3.54 -6.29 -1.93
N LEU A 343 -3.99 -6.89 -3.05
CA LEU A 343 -4.08 -8.34 -3.21
C LEU A 343 -2.69 -8.98 -3.26
N GLY A 344 -2.48 -10.05 -2.48
CA GLY A 344 -1.20 -10.76 -2.42
C GLY A 344 -1.14 -12.04 -3.24
N GLY A 345 -2.28 -12.57 -3.70
CA GLY A 345 -2.36 -13.83 -4.45
C GLY A 345 -2.10 -13.68 -5.95
N ASN A 346 -1.84 -14.81 -6.63
CA ASN A 346 -1.74 -14.85 -8.08
C ASN A 346 -3.12 -14.73 -8.75
N LEU A 347 -3.42 -13.56 -9.29
CA LEU A 347 -4.75 -13.24 -9.83
C LEU A 347 -5.25 -14.20 -10.94
N PRO A 348 -4.41 -14.63 -11.91
CA PRO A 348 -4.84 -15.56 -12.95
C PRO A 348 -5.32 -16.93 -12.43
N GLU A 349 -4.94 -17.32 -11.22
CA GLU A 349 -5.33 -18.57 -10.58
C GLU A 349 -6.47 -18.42 -9.57
N ASN A 350 -7.12 -17.26 -9.50
CA ASN A 350 -8.27 -17.06 -8.63
C ASN A 350 -9.42 -17.97 -9.04
N ARG A 351 -10.06 -18.60 -8.04
CA ARG A 351 -11.31 -19.36 -8.18
C ARG A 351 -12.51 -18.41 -8.06
N ASP A 352 -13.69 -18.92 -8.26
CA ASP A 352 -14.92 -18.11 -8.16
C ASP A 352 -15.09 -17.45 -6.79
N ILE A 353 -14.67 -18.14 -5.71
CA ILE A 353 -14.76 -17.58 -4.36
C ILE A 353 -13.91 -16.32 -4.22
N GLU A 354 -12.66 -16.33 -4.67
CA GLU A 354 -11.79 -15.16 -4.62
C GLU A 354 -12.30 -14.03 -5.53
N ASN A 355 -12.72 -14.40 -6.75
CA ASN A 355 -13.26 -13.42 -7.69
C ASN A 355 -14.53 -12.75 -7.14
N ASN A 356 -15.45 -13.50 -6.54
CA ASN A 356 -16.66 -12.95 -5.92
C ASN A 356 -16.36 -11.99 -4.74
N LEU A 357 -15.30 -12.27 -3.97
CA LEU A 357 -14.86 -11.38 -2.89
C LEU A 357 -14.41 -10.02 -3.42
N ILE A 358 -13.58 -10.01 -4.47
CA ILE A 358 -12.89 -8.81 -4.96
C ILE A 358 -13.65 -8.04 -6.05
N THR A 359 -14.81 -8.54 -6.49
CA THR A 359 -15.66 -7.89 -7.49
C THR A 359 -17.04 -7.48 -6.98
N ASN A 360 -17.30 -7.63 -5.67
CA ASN A 360 -18.56 -7.16 -5.09
C ASN A 360 -18.52 -5.63 -4.95
N ASP A 361 -19.19 -4.94 -5.85
CA ASP A 361 -19.23 -3.47 -5.92
C ASP A 361 -19.85 -2.82 -4.68
N GLU A 362 -20.85 -3.46 -4.02
CA GLU A 362 -21.43 -2.94 -2.78
C GLU A 362 -20.46 -3.02 -1.60
N VAL A 363 -19.67 -4.09 -1.53
CA VAL A 363 -18.62 -4.25 -0.52
C VAL A 363 -17.45 -3.28 -0.78
N LEU A 364 -17.01 -3.16 -2.02
CA LEU A 364 -15.95 -2.21 -2.40
C LEU A 364 -16.38 -0.77 -2.16
N ALA A 365 -17.67 -0.44 -2.36
CA ALA A 365 -18.19 0.89 -2.06
C ALA A 365 -18.05 1.28 -0.58
N VAL A 366 -18.07 0.32 0.35
CA VAL A 366 -17.80 0.59 1.77
C VAL A 366 -16.38 1.14 1.96
N ASN A 367 -15.40 0.55 1.30
CA ASN A 367 -14.01 1.01 1.34
C ASN A 367 -13.83 2.38 0.68
N GLN A 368 -14.39 2.54 -0.51
CA GLN A 368 -14.14 3.73 -1.34
C GLN A 368 -14.98 4.94 -0.92
N ASN A 369 -16.21 4.74 -0.40
CA ASN A 369 -17.16 5.81 -0.11
C ASN A 369 -17.51 5.98 1.37
N GLY A 370 -17.07 5.08 2.25
CA GLY A 370 -17.28 5.20 3.69
C GLY A 370 -16.55 6.42 4.27
N LEU A 371 -17.03 6.94 5.41
CA LEU A 371 -16.43 8.07 6.12
C LEU A 371 -16.35 7.78 7.61
N ASN A 372 -15.27 8.25 8.24
CA ASN A 372 -15.10 8.21 9.68
C ASN A 372 -15.37 6.82 10.29
N PRO A 373 -14.68 5.76 9.85
CA PRO A 373 -14.86 4.44 10.41
C PRO A 373 -14.53 4.45 11.90
N LYS A 374 -15.41 3.83 12.71
CA LYS A 374 -15.21 3.73 14.14
C LYS A 374 -15.77 2.44 14.73
N GLN A 375 -15.16 1.97 15.78
CA GLN A 375 -15.66 0.85 16.56
C GLN A 375 -16.85 1.29 17.40
N LEU A 376 -18.02 0.68 17.19
CA LEU A 376 -19.21 0.95 18.00
C LEU A 376 -19.13 0.25 19.35
N TYR A 377 -18.73 -1.04 19.34
CA TYR A 377 -18.38 -1.80 20.54
C TYR A 377 -17.52 -3.02 20.21
N LYS A 378 -16.84 -3.57 21.23
CA LYS A 378 -16.16 -4.87 21.23
C LYS A 378 -16.39 -5.54 22.57
N ASN A 379 -16.63 -6.84 22.58
CA ASN A 379 -16.59 -7.72 23.74
C ASN A 379 -15.81 -9.00 23.39
N ASP A 380 -15.85 -10.01 24.22
CA ASP A 380 -15.05 -11.23 24.07
C ASP A 380 -15.35 -12.01 22.79
N SER A 381 -16.57 -11.92 22.25
CA SER A 381 -17.02 -12.70 21.11
C SER A 381 -17.54 -11.88 19.93
N SER A 382 -17.85 -10.61 20.13
CA SER A 382 -18.48 -9.78 19.10
C SER A 382 -17.81 -8.44 18.96
N MET A 383 -17.75 -7.95 17.72
CA MET A 383 -17.34 -6.59 17.44
C MET A 383 -18.21 -5.96 16.37
N VAL A 384 -18.51 -4.66 16.53
CA VAL A 384 -19.27 -3.88 15.56
C VAL A 384 -18.49 -2.63 15.18
N TRP A 385 -18.32 -2.46 13.86
CA TRP A 385 -17.77 -1.25 13.24
C TRP A 385 -18.82 -0.54 12.44
N VAL A 386 -18.72 0.79 12.40
CA VAL A 386 -19.64 1.65 11.64
C VAL A 386 -18.87 2.68 10.83
N SER A 387 -19.42 3.04 9.68
CA SER A 387 -18.90 4.13 8.84
C SER A 387 -20.08 4.91 8.30
N SER A 388 -19.99 6.24 8.33
CA SER A 388 -21.01 7.11 7.73
C SER A 388 -20.84 7.19 6.21
N MET A 389 -21.86 7.75 5.52
CA MET A 389 -21.85 7.95 4.07
C MET A 389 -21.96 9.45 3.75
N HIS A 390 -21.24 9.88 2.72
CA HIS A 390 -21.28 11.29 2.31
C HIS A 390 -22.68 11.69 1.84
N GLY A 391 -23.18 12.82 2.35
CA GLY A 391 -24.47 13.37 1.92
C GLY A 391 -25.69 12.53 2.27
N SER A 392 -25.58 11.53 3.14
CA SER A 392 -26.66 10.62 3.54
C SER A 392 -26.69 10.41 5.05
N LYS A 393 -27.89 10.06 5.58
CA LYS A 393 -28.04 9.55 6.93
C LYS A 393 -27.78 8.03 7.02
N ASP A 394 -27.63 7.37 5.88
CA ASP A 394 -27.34 5.95 5.82
C ASP A 394 -25.94 5.65 6.39
N MET A 395 -25.77 4.45 6.87
CA MET A 395 -24.50 3.99 7.47
C MET A 395 -24.12 2.62 6.95
N TYR A 396 -22.82 2.38 6.82
CA TYR A 396 -22.28 1.04 6.72
C TYR A 396 -22.01 0.47 8.11
N VAL A 397 -22.30 -0.81 8.28
CA VAL A 397 -22.11 -1.52 9.56
C VAL A 397 -21.51 -2.88 9.32
N GLY A 398 -20.37 -3.17 9.95
CA GLY A 398 -19.78 -4.50 10.02
C GLY A 398 -20.10 -5.15 11.36
N LEU A 399 -20.76 -6.29 11.33
CA LEU A 399 -20.98 -7.15 12.48
C LEU A 399 -20.02 -8.32 12.39
N PHE A 400 -19.16 -8.52 13.39
CA PHE A 400 -18.14 -9.55 13.41
C PHE A 400 -18.34 -10.47 14.61
N ASN A 401 -18.36 -11.77 14.35
CA ASN A 401 -18.19 -12.80 15.37
C ASN A 401 -16.69 -13.11 15.49
N ILE A 402 -16.07 -12.70 16.59
CA ILE A 402 -14.65 -12.94 16.86
C ILE A 402 -14.44 -14.11 17.83
N GLY A 403 -15.52 -14.81 18.19
CA GLY A 403 -15.51 -16.00 19.04
C GLY A 403 -15.46 -17.29 18.23
N VAL A 404 -15.31 -18.42 18.94
CA VAL A 404 -15.13 -19.75 18.38
C VAL A 404 -16.43 -20.50 18.07
N ASP A 405 -17.56 -19.99 18.49
CA ASP A 405 -18.89 -20.58 18.28
C ASP A 405 -19.83 -19.62 17.56
N ALA A 406 -20.80 -20.16 16.81
CA ALA A 406 -21.85 -19.36 16.20
C ALA A 406 -22.73 -18.68 17.27
N HIS A 407 -22.93 -17.38 17.17
CA HIS A 407 -23.80 -16.65 18.11
C HIS A 407 -24.46 -15.43 17.48
N GLN A 408 -25.44 -14.85 18.22
CA GLN A 408 -26.14 -13.65 17.80
C GLN A 408 -25.29 -12.39 18.03
N VAL A 409 -24.90 -11.72 16.94
CA VAL A 409 -24.31 -10.38 17.04
C VAL A 409 -25.42 -9.34 16.92
N ASN A 410 -25.44 -8.41 17.87
CA ASN A 410 -26.54 -7.46 18.06
C ASN A 410 -26.14 -6.06 17.63
N LEU A 411 -27.02 -5.37 16.92
CA LEU A 411 -26.93 -3.96 16.57
C LEU A 411 -28.09 -3.20 17.23
N ASP A 412 -27.78 -2.39 18.20
CA ASP A 412 -28.73 -1.42 18.78
C ASP A 412 -28.74 -0.15 17.95
N LEU A 413 -29.87 0.17 17.31
CA LEU A 413 -30.00 1.33 16.44
C LEU A 413 -29.89 2.66 17.19
N ALA A 414 -30.21 2.67 18.48
CA ALA A 414 -30.06 3.86 19.31
C ALA A 414 -28.59 4.25 19.49
N LYS A 415 -27.66 3.27 19.50
CA LYS A 415 -26.21 3.53 19.51
C LYS A 415 -25.69 4.17 18.22
N LEU A 416 -26.46 4.09 17.13
CA LEU A 416 -26.20 4.79 15.87
C LEU A 416 -26.86 6.18 15.83
N GLY A 417 -27.58 6.59 16.88
CA GLY A 417 -28.38 7.82 16.90
C GLY A 417 -29.68 7.69 16.10
N ILE A 418 -30.16 6.48 15.80
CA ILE A 418 -31.34 6.23 14.97
C ILE A 418 -32.52 5.84 15.86
N ASN A 419 -33.58 6.67 15.85
CA ASN A 419 -34.81 6.45 16.63
C ASN A 419 -36.00 5.95 15.76
N GLY A 420 -35.79 5.89 14.43
CA GLY A 420 -36.82 5.52 13.44
C GLY A 420 -36.78 4.07 13.00
N LYS A 421 -37.51 3.78 11.92
CA LYS A 421 -37.38 2.53 11.18
C LYS A 421 -36.20 2.63 10.21
N VAL A 422 -35.53 1.51 9.99
CA VAL A 422 -34.45 1.39 9.02
C VAL A 422 -34.70 0.20 8.11
N THR A 423 -34.27 0.28 6.87
CA THR A 423 -34.12 -0.87 5.99
C THR A 423 -32.69 -1.38 6.11
N VAL A 424 -32.52 -2.67 6.41
CA VAL A 424 -31.21 -3.34 6.48
C VAL A 424 -30.96 -4.06 5.17
N ARG A 425 -29.82 -3.77 4.51
CA ARG A 425 -29.37 -4.43 3.30
C ARG A 425 -28.09 -5.23 3.59
N ASP A 426 -28.07 -6.49 3.22
CA ASP A 426 -26.88 -7.35 3.26
C ASP A 426 -26.06 -7.12 1.98
N LEU A 427 -24.85 -6.58 2.11
CA LEU A 427 -24.03 -6.17 0.96
C LEU A 427 -23.38 -7.37 0.26
N TRP A 428 -23.11 -8.47 0.99
CA TRP A 428 -22.61 -9.68 0.37
C TRP A 428 -23.68 -10.38 -0.49
N LYS A 429 -24.93 -10.36 -0.03
CA LYS A 429 -26.08 -10.94 -0.74
C LYS A 429 -26.73 -9.98 -1.73
N LYS A 430 -26.33 -8.70 -1.70
CA LYS A 430 -26.95 -7.61 -2.51
C LYS A 430 -28.47 -7.57 -2.38
N SER A 431 -29.01 -7.83 -1.19
CA SER A 431 -30.44 -7.92 -0.95
C SER A 431 -30.85 -7.27 0.36
N ASP A 432 -32.07 -6.69 0.35
CA ASP A 432 -32.65 -6.14 1.57
C ASP A 432 -33.13 -7.30 2.47
N VAL A 433 -32.74 -7.24 3.74
CA VAL A 433 -33.09 -8.22 4.79
C VAL A 433 -34.48 -7.95 5.35
N GLY A 434 -34.86 -6.68 5.45
CA GLY A 434 -36.14 -6.23 5.99
C GLY A 434 -36.07 -4.88 6.68
N ILE A 435 -37.20 -4.50 7.32
CA ILE A 435 -37.35 -3.23 8.04
C ILE A 435 -37.30 -3.52 9.56
N PHE A 436 -36.47 -2.78 10.26
CA PHE A 436 -36.22 -2.97 11.68
C PHE A 436 -36.44 -1.66 12.47
N LYS A 437 -36.79 -1.80 13.73
CA LYS A 437 -36.92 -0.69 14.69
C LYS A 437 -36.30 -1.11 16.01
N LYS A 438 -35.52 -0.25 16.61
CA LYS A 438 -34.77 -0.44 17.86
C LYS A 438 -33.51 -1.31 17.71
N LYS A 439 -33.61 -2.53 17.19
CA LYS A 439 -32.47 -3.46 17.08
C LYS A 439 -32.51 -4.33 15.83
N TYR A 440 -31.36 -4.74 15.37
CA TYR A 440 -31.14 -5.82 14.42
C TYR A 440 -30.20 -6.86 15.06
N SER A 441 -30.45 -8.14 14.81
CA SER A 441 -29.60 -9.23 15.29
C SER A 441 -29.42 -10.25 14.20
N LYS A 442 -28.23 -10.81 14.08
CA LYS A 442 -27.91 -11.85 13.11
C LYS A 442 -27.10 -12.96 13.76
N LEU A 443 -27.51 -14.22 13.55
CA LEU A 443 -26.69 -15.38 13.85
C LEU A 443 -25.52 -15.40 12.88
N ILE A 444 -24.30 -15.39 13.38
CA ILE A 444 -23.06 -15.36 12.62
C ILE A 444 -22.19 -16.53 13.07
N ASN A 445 -21.70 -17.32 12.10
CA ASN A 445 -20.78 -18.43 12.37
C ASN A 445 -19.52 -17.95 13.09
N ALA A 446 -18.80 -18.88 13.70
CA ALA A 446 -17.45 -18.60 14.23
C ALA A 446 -16.58 -17.90 13.18
N HIS A 447 -15.87 -16.85 13.58
CA HIS A 447 -14.99 -16.04 12.74
C HIS A 447 -15.67 -15.33 11.55
N GLY A 448 -17.00 -15.44 11.44
CA GLY A 448 -17.78 -14.87 10.34
C GLY A 448 -18.18 -13.42 10.56
N CYS A 449 -18.85 -12.86 9.56
CA CYS A 449 -19.31 -11.48 9.60
C CYS A 449 -20.64 -11.24 8.88
N ALA A 450 -21.17 -10.03 9.02
CA ALA A 450 -22.16 -9.44 8.13
C ALA A 450 -21.74 -7.99 7.82
N LEU A 451 -21.70 -7.64 6.55
CA LEU A 451 -21.47 -6.27 6.11
C LEU A 451 -22.77 -5.71 5.56
N LEU A 452 -23.24 -4.63 6.19
CA LEU A 452 -24.59 -4.13 6.01
C LEU A 452 -24.58 -2.65 5.61
N ARG A 453 -25.62 -2.24 4.86
CA ARG A 453 -26.03 -0.84 4.77
C ARG A 453 -27.33 -0.66 5.55
N ILE A 454 -27.35 0.31 6.45
CA ILE A 454 -28.49 0.73 7.23
C ILE A 454 -29.08 1.98 6.56
N LYS A 455 -30.22 1.83 5.91
CA LYS A 455 -30.96 2.94 5.26
C LYS A 455 -31.95 3.52 6.25
N VAL A 456 -31.82 4.82 6.54
CA VAL A 456 -32.72 5.53 7.45
C VAL A 456 -33.95 5.98 6.67
N ASN A 457 -35.12 5.44 7.06
CA ASN A 457 -36.42 5.72 6.40
C ASN A 457 -37.06 7.01 6.89
#